data_c6568e1fdf93c0a16f3604e402d65caf
#
_entry.id   c6568e1fdf93c0a16f3604e402d65caf
#
_cell.length_a   1.000
_cell.length_b   1.000
_cell.length_c   1.000
_cell.angle_alpha   90.00
_cell.angle_beta   90.00
_cell.angle_gamma   90.00
#
_symmetry.space_group_name_H-M   'P 1'
#
loop_
_entity.id
_entity.type
_entity.pdbx_description
1 polymer ?
#
loop_
_entity_poly.entity_id
_entity_poly.type
_entity_poly.pdbx_seq_one_letter_code
_entity_poly.pdbx_strand_id
1 'polypeptide(L)'
;MASFDEVLKDCTKLGTKIPTSEYLESGKYPIIDQGQNDIAGYYDSDDGLFEDVPTIVFGDHTRVVKYVDKPCFLGADGVKLLCPLDKDINCKYLFYQLSCADIPNTGYNRHFKWVKALDFKIPSSDEQNHVVEVLDKVTELISLRKQQLFKLDELVKARFVEMFGDPVYNEMHWETKRLIDICRTIVDCPHSTPHYTTKDTGYKCIRTSAVKKNKILWEKVECISKQEYEERIKRKRPEKGDVIYTREGAILGIAAVIDRDYNVALGQRSMLLSPDIYKCTPCFLSMAMNFDSFLGKALGGVSGSASPHINVGDIKALEIIAPPSEIQNQFSTFVERVDRQKQTIQQSLEKLELMKKALMQEYFG
;
A
#
# COMPACT_ATOMS: atom_id res chain seq x y z
N MET A 1 -17.05 6.50 35.20
CA MET A 1 -17.20 5.42 34.21
C MET A 1 -18.68 5.21 34.00
N ALA A 2 -19.15 5.15 32.78
CA ALA A 2 -20.53 4.91 32.40
C ALA A 2 -20.60 3.65 31.52
N SER A 3 -21.66 2.84 31.69
CA SER A 3 -21.86 1.64 30.90
C SER A 3 -22.25 1.98 29.45
N PHE A 4 -22.15 0.98 28.55
CA PHE A 4 -22.59 1.15 27.16
C PHE A 4 -24.04 1.71 27.08
N ASP A 5 -24.95 1.12 27.80
CA ASP A 5 -26.38 1.47 27.76
C ASP A 5 -26.71 2.85 28.38
N GLU A 6 -25.73 3.50 29.05
CA GLU A 6 -25.84 4.87 29.56
C GLU A 6 -25.32 5.92 28.57
N VAL A 7 -24.52 5.54 27.57
CA VAL A 7 -23.87 6.48 26.64
C VAL A 7 -24.21 6.25 25.16
N LEU A 8 -24.47 5.00 24.76
CA LEU A 8 -24.74 4.61 23.38
C LEU A 8 -26.00 3.75 23.27
N LYS A 9 -26.69 3.85 22.14
CA LYS A 9 -27.78 2.96 21.75
C LYS A 9 -27.50 2.28 20.41
N ASP A 10 -27.94 1.03 20.27
CA ASP A 10 -27.93 0.30 18.99
C ASP A 10 -29.09 0.78 18.11
N CYS A 11 -28.79 1.63 17.14
CA CYS A 11 -29.72 2.17 16.16
C CYS A 11 -29.74 1.39 14.84
N THR A 12 -29.13 0.21 14.77
CA THR A 12 -28.99 -0.58 13.53
C THR A 12 -30.31 -0.82 12.80
N LYS A 13 -31.42 -0.92 13.55
CA LYS A 13 -32.76 -1.12 12.97
C LYS A 13 -33.32 0.10 12.25
N LEU A 14 -32.76 1.28 12.49
CA LEU A 14 -33.16 2.54 11.83
C LEU A 14 -32.44 2.74 10.50
N GLY A 15 -31.32 2.05 10.28
CA GLY A 15 -30.57 2.13 9.04
C GLY A 15 -31.01 1.08 8.02
N THR A 16 -31.18 1.50 6.80
CA THR A 16 -31.49 0.60 5.67
C THR A 16 -30.21 -0.07 5.16
N LYS A 17 -30.25 -1.39 4.99
CA LYS A 17 -29.14 -2.17 4.46
C LYS A 17 -29.28 -2.34 2.96
N ILE A 18 -28.25 -1.99 2.23
CA ILE A 18 -28.17 -2.16 0.78
C ILE A 18 -27.39 -3.44 0.46
N PRO A 19 -27.89 -4.31 -0.44
CA PRO A 19 -27.14 -5.48 -0.92
C PRO A 19 -25.92 -5.06 -1.70
N THR A 20 -24.81 -5.82 -1.62
CA THR A 20 -23.56 -5.50 -2.33
C THR A 20 -23.73 -5.41 -3.86
N SER A 21 -24.71 -6.13 -4.42
CA SER A 21 -25.05 -6.08 -5.85
C SER A 21 -25.61 -4.74 -6.32
N GLU A 22 -26.06 -3.89 -5.40
CA GLU A 22 -26.64 -2.56 -5.68
C GLU A 22 -25.67 -1.41 -5.39
N TYR A 23 -24.42 -1.71 -5.02
CA TYR A 23 -23.41 -0.68 -4.78
C TYR A 23 -22.99 -0.02 -6.07
N LEU A 24 -23.03 1.31 -6.10
CA LEU A 24 -22.49 2.13 -7.17
C LEU A 24 -21.06 2.54 -6.83
N GLU A 25 -20.22 2.74 -7.85
CA GLU A 25 -18.85 3.27 -7.68
C GLU A 25 -18.86 4.75 -7.26
N SER A 26 -19.89 5.50 -7.65
CA SER A 26 -20.14 6.88 -7.26
C SER A 26 -21.65 7.13 -7.17
N GLY A 27 -22.09 8.06 -6.32
CA GLY A 27 -23.52 8.34 -6.13
C GLY A 27 -23.77 9.37 -5.04
N LYS A 28 -25.04 9.59 -4.70
CA LYS A 28 -25.50 10.65 -3.81
C LYS A 28 -25.15 10.40 -2.34
N TYR A 29 -25.35 9.17 -1.86
CA TYR A 29 -25.17 8.81 -0.47
C TYR A 29 -24.18 7.67 -0.29
N PRO A 30 -23.25 7.76 0.68
CA PRO A 30 -22.31 6.70 0.96
C PRO A 30 -23.00 5.49 1.61
N ILE A 31 -22.52 4.31 1.26
CA ILE A 31 -22.84 3.06 1.95
C ILE A 31 -21.66 2.73 2.88
N ILE A 32 -21.98 2.57 4.17
CA ILE A 32 -20.99 2.25 5.21
C ILE A 32 -21.15 0.80 5.64
N ASP A 33 -20.10 0.01 5.44
CA ASP A 33 -20.06 -1.40 5.83
C ASP A 33 -19.03 -1.69 6.93
N GLN A 34 -18.80 -2.96 7.24
CA GLN A 34 -17.80 -3.41 8.20
C GLN A 34 -16.38 -3.57 7.60
N GLY A 35 -16.17 -3.23 6.33
CA GLY A 35 -14.88 -3.33 5.65
C GLY A 35 -13.87 -2.28 6.13
N GLN A 36 -12.64 -2.35 5.64
CA GLN A 36 -11.56 -1.44 6.03
C GLN A 36 -11.69 -0.04 5.40
N ASN A 37 -12.35 0.06 4.25
CA ASN A 37 -12.56 1.34 3.56
C ASN A 37 -13.65 2.15 4.29
N ASP A 38 -13.50 3.46 4.39
CA ASP A 38 -14.50 4.33 5.03
C ASP A 38 -15.84 4.25 4.31
N ILE A 39 -15.85 4.20 3.00
CA ILE A 39 -17.01 4.06 2.13
C ILE A 39 -16.88 2.76 1.34
N ALA A 40 -17.92 1.93 1.36
CA ALA A 40 -17.98 0.67 0.62
C ALA A 40 -18.54 0.81 -0.80
N GLY A 41 -19.34 1.83 -1.03
CA GLY A 41 -19.99 2.16 -2.29
C GLY A 41 -20.96 3.30 -2.08
N TYR A 42 -21.82 3.54 -3.08
CA TYR A 42 -22.81 4.62 -3.06
C TYR A 42 -24.20 4.11 -3.44
N TYR A 43 -25.23 4.89 -3.08
CA TYR A 43 -26.62 4.64 -3.42
C TYR A 43 -27.36 5.96 -3.68
N ASP A 44 -28.29 6.00 -4.64
CA ASP A 44 -28.90 7.24 -5.10
C ASP A 44 -30.33 7.48 -4.61
N SER A 45 -30.98 6.49 -3.96
CA SER A 45 -32.32 6.67 -3.40
C SER A 45 -32.30 7.49 -2.10
N ASP A 46 -33.32 8.29 -1.89
CA ASP A 46 -33.57 8.98 -0.61
C ASP A 46 -34.37 8.10 0.37
N ASP A 47 -34.98 7.00 -0.11
CA ASP A 47 -35.85 6.15 0.70
C ASP A 47 -35.02 5.28 1.66
N GLY A 48 -35.33 5.40 2.95
CA GLY A 48 -34.63 4.67 4.01
C GLY A 48 -33.26 5.21 4.37
N LEU A 49 -32.90 6.41 3.94
CA LEU A 49 -31.68 7.10 4.31
C LEU A 49 -31.60 7.30 5.83
N PHE A 50 -30.47 6.99 6.44
CA PHE A 50 -30.21 7.31 7.84
C PHE A 50 -29.62 8.71 7.95
N GLU A 51 -30.34 9.62 8.63
CA GLU A 51 -30.02 11.06 8.72
C GLU A 51 -29.57 11.50 10.12
N ASP A 52 -29.75 10.68 11.17
CA ASP A 52 -29.37 11.02 12.56
C ASP A 52 -27.86 10.89 12.78
N VAL A 53 -27.13 11.83 12.20
CA VAL A 53 -25.66 11.94 12.25
C VAL A 53 -25.23 13.14 13.09
N PRO A 54 -24.03 13.14 13.71
CA PRO A 54 -22.97 12.13 13.60
C PRO A 54 -23.25 10.84 14.37
N THR A 55 -22.74 9.73 13.84
CA THR A 55 -22.94 8.39 14.40
C THR A 55 -21.67 7.54 14.29
N ILE A 56 -21.66 6.38 14.96
CA ILE A 56 -20.55 5.43 14.90
C ILE A 56 -21.04 4.14 14.26
N VAL A 57 -20.27 3.64 13.29
CA VAL A 57 -20.48 2.30 12.72
C VAL A 57 -19.44 1.35 13.28
N PHE A 58 -19.89 0.21 13.83
CA PHE A 58 -19.06 -0.87 14.31
C PHE A 58 -19.24 -2.13 13.47
N GLY A 59 -18.13 -2.69 12.99
CA GLY A 59 -18.11 -3.96 12.26
C GLY A 59 -18.11 -5.15 13.21
N ASP A 60 -19.22 -5.88 13.29
CA ASP A 60 -19.42 -6.96 14.26
C ASP A 60 -18.46 -8.16 14.05
N HIS A 61 -18.00 -8.40 12.82
CA HIS A 61 -17.02 -9.45 12.53
C HIS A 61 -15.59 -8.92 12.40
N THR A 62 -15.42 -7.67 11.97
CA THR A 62 -14.11 -7.07 11.66
C THR A 62 -13.53 -6.25 12.80
N ARG A 63 -14.39 -5.82 13.74
CA ARG A 63 -14.08 -4.88 14.84
C ARG A 63 -13.65 -3.49 14.35
N VAL A 64 -13.89 -3.18 13.07
CA VAL A 64 -13.63 -1.85 12.50
C VAL A 64 -14.62 -0.86 13.09
N VAL A 65 -14.12 0.29 13.52
CA VAL A 65 -14.94 1.41 14.02
C VAL A 65 -14.81 2.56 13.04
N LYS A 66 -15.94 3.13 12.62
CA LYS A 66 -16.00 4.27 11.69
C LYS A 66 -16.82 5.40 12.28
N TYR A 67 -16.35 6.61 12.12
CA TYR A 67 -17.13 7.83 12.41
C TYR A 67 -17.85 8.27 11.14
N VAL A 68 -19.14 8.54 11.26
CA VAL A 68 -20.01 8.90 10.12
C VAL A 68 -20.70 10.22 10.44
N ASP A 69 -20.38 11.25 9.68
CA ASP A 69 -20.87 12.62 9.84
C ASP A 69 -21.82 13.08 8.72
N LYS A 70 -22.12 12.19 7.79
CA LYS A 70 -23.02 12.44 6.67
C LYS A 70 -24.12 11.39 6.62
N PRO A 71 -25.34 11.75 6.17
CA PRO A 71 -26.39 10.78 5.91
C PRO A 71 -25.89 9.60 5.08
N CYS A 72 -26.29 8.38 5.46
CA CYS A 72 -25.71 7.18 4.86
C CYS A 72 -26.69 6.00 4.84
N PHE A 73 -26.35 5.00 4.04
CA PHE A 73 -26.91 3.66 4.09
C PHE A 73 -25.94 2.69 4.76
N LEU A 74 -26.46 1.59 5.28
CA LEU A 74 -25.63 0.53 5.82
C LEU A 74 -25.33 -0.50 4.74
N GLY A 75 -24.12 -1.06 4.78
CA GLY A 75 -23.77 -2.25 4.00
C GLY A 75 -24.50 -3.49 4.51
N ALA A 76 -24.23 -4.63 3.82
CA ALA A 76 -24.78 -5.91 4.18
C ALA A 76 -24.45 -6.33 5.62
N ASP A 77 -24.70 -7.57 5.99
CA ASP A 77 -24.63 -8.07 7.36
C ASP A 77 -23.37 -7.75 8.15
N GLY A 78 -23.49 -7.72 9.48
CA GLY A 78 -22.39 -7.52 10.41
C GLY A 78 -22.06 -6.05 10.73
N VAL A 79 -22.94 -5.12 10.36
CA VAL A 79 -22.83 -3.69 10.72
C VAL A 79 -23.70 -3.38 11.93
N LYS A 80 -23.14 -2.61 12.87
CA LYS A 80 -23.84 -2.02 14.00
C LYS A 80 -23.78 -0.51 13.91
N LEU A 81 -24.93 0.16 14.06
CA LEU A 81 -25.06 1.61 14.05
C LEU A 81 -25.27 2.08 15.49
N LEU A 82 -24.34 2.89 15.99
CA LEU A 82 -24.31 3.32 17.40
C LEU A 82 -24.48 4.84 17.50
N CYS A 83 -25.53 5.27 18.16
CA CYS A 83 -25.83 6.68 18.36
C CYS A 83 -25.60 7.07 19.83
N PRO A 84 -25.02 8.24 20.12
CA PRO A 84 -25.01 8.78 21.47
C PRO A 84 -26.44 8.89 22.04
N LEU A 85 -26.58 8.58 23.33
CA LEU A 85 -27.87 8.75 24.02
C LEU A 85 -28.14 10.21 24.37
N ASP A 86 -27.09 10.94 24.68
CA ASP A 86 -27.15 12.35 25.06
C ASP A 86 -26.42 13.20 24.00
N LYS A 87 -27.04 14.32 23.62
CA LYS A 87 -26.44 15.27 22.67
C LYS A 87 -25.26 16.05 23.25
N ASP A 88 -25.13 16.08 24.56
CA ASP A 88 -24.00 16.71 25.26
C ASP A 88 -22.74 15.81 25.23
N ILE A 89 -22.89 14.54 24.84
CA ILE A 89 -21.76 13.63 24.64
C ILE A 89 -21.26 13.76 23.21
N ASN A 90 -20.00 14.17 23.06
CA ASN A 90 -19.38 14.29 21.75
C ASN A 90 -19.23 12.92 21.07
N CYS A 91 -19.97 12.68 20.00
CA CYS A 91 -19.97 11.41 19.25
C CYS A 91 -18.56 11.02 18.78
N LYS A 92 -17.73 12.00 18.37
CA LYS A 92 -16.36 11.74 17.91
C LYS A 92 -15.42 11.37 19.05
N TYR A 93 -15.67 11.86 20.25
CA TYR A 93 -14.97 11.43 21.46
C TYR A 93 -15.25 9.94 21.74
N LEU A 94 -16.51 9.51 21.67
CA LEU A 94 -16.89 8.10 21.81
C LEU A 94 -16.30 7.22 20.70
N PHE A 95 -16.26 7.74 19.47
CA PHE A 95 -15.58 7.06 18.36
C PHE A 95 -14.11 6.79 18.67
N TYR A 96 -13.38 7.79 19.16
CA TYR A 96 -11.97 7.62 19.53
C TYR A 96 -11.81 6.64 20.69
N GLN A 97 -12.64 6.76 21.71
CA GLN A 97 -12.60 5.84 22.86
C GLN A 97 -12.88 4.39 22.42
N LEU A 98 -13.90 4.16 21.61
CA LEU A 98 -14.22 2.84 21.08
C LEU A 98 -13.14 2.30 20.15
N SER A 99 -12.48 3.17 19.38
CA SER A 99 -11.35 2.79 18.52
C SER A 99 -10.11 2.37 19.30
N CYS A 100 -9.97 2.81 20.56
CA CYS A 100 -8.89 2.43 21.48
C CYS A 100 -9.20 1.18 22.31
N ALA A 101 -10.48 0.78 22.38
CA ALA A 101 -10.92 -0.30 23.24
C ALA A 101 -10.32 -1.65 22.84
N ASP A 102 -9.84 -2.42 23.82
CA ASP A 102 -9.32 -3.77 23.61
C ASP A 102 -10.49 -4.76 23.43
N ILE A 103 -10.93 -4.93 22.18
CA ILE A 103 -11.96 -5.88 21.81
C ILE A 103 -11.29 -7.20 21.39
N PRO A 104 -11.48 -8.32 22.15
CA PRO A 104 -10.82 -9.58 21.88
C PRO A 104 -11.08 -10.09 20.45
N ASN A 105 -10.02 -10.55 19.78
CA ASN A 105 -10.14 -11.22 18.49
C ASN A 105 -10.46 -12.70 18.70
N THR A 106 -11.71 -13.08 18.51
CA THR A 106 -12.17 -14.47 18.63
C THR A 106 -12.39 -15.16 17.27
N GLY A 107 -11.74 -14.67 16.21
CA GLY A 107 -11.92 -15.16 14.83
C GLY A 107 -13.17 -14.60 14.18
N TYR A 108 -13.77 -15.36 13.25
CA TYR A 108 -15.00 -14.96 12.54
C TYR A 108 -16.24 -15.15 13.43
N ASN A 109 -16.29 -14.35 14.49
CA ASN A 109 -17.42 -14.33 15.44
C ASN A 109 -18.03 -12.93 15.52
N ARG A 110 -19.16 -12.82 16.22
CA ARG A 110 -19.78 -11.53 16.51
C ARG A 110 -19.14 -10.92 17.74
N HIS A 111 -18.61 -9.70 17.62
CA HIS A 111 -17.85 -9.01 18.65
C HIS A 111 -18.65 -7.93 19.40
N PHE A 112 -19.85 -7.61 18.96
CA PHE A 112 -20.65 -6.54 19.56
C PHE A 112 -20.96 -6.75 21.05
N LYS A 113 -21.04 -8.00 21.50
CA LYS A 113 -21.19 -8.31 22.94
C LYS A 113 -20.06 -7.73 23.80
N TRP A 114 -18.85 -7.63 23.24
CA TRP A 114 -17.69 -7.06 23.92
C TRP A 114 -17.77 -5.54 23.99
N VAL A 115 -18.32 -4.89 22.95
CA VAL A 115 -18.60 -3.45 22.94
C VAL A 115 -19.62 -3.11 24.02
N LYS A 116 -20.67 -3.91 24.18
CA LYS A 116 -21.67 -3.74 25.23
C LYS A 116 -21.15 -3.91 26.67
N ALA A 117 -20.02 -4.58 26.82
CA ALA A 117 -19.39 -4.79 28.12
C ALA A 117 -18.32 -3.74 28.46
N LEU A 118 -18.11 -2.73 27.59
CA LEU A 118 -17.16 -1.66 27.84
C LEU A 118 -17.72 -0.61 28.80
N ASP A 119 -16.82 -0.10 29.62
CA ASP A 119 -17.06 1.10 30.43
C ASP A 119 -16.45 2.32 29.73
N PHE A 120 -17.19 3.41 29.68
CA PHE A 120 -16.81 4.65 29.02
C PHE A 120 -16.44 5.73 30.04
N LYS A 121 -15.33 6.42 29.79
CA LYS A 121 -14.99 7.67 30.49
C LYS A 121 -15.77 8.80 29.82
N ILE A 122 -16.54 9.55 30.61
CA ILE A 122 -17.29 10.72 30.11
C ILE A 122 -16.87 11.93 30.93
N PRO A 123 -15.77 12.61 30.54
CA PRO A 123 -15.35 13.85 31.19
C PRO A 123 -16.27 15.02 30.80
N SER A 124 -15.96 16.22 31.25
CA SER A 124 -16.68 17.43 30.87
C SER A 124 -16.71 17.62 29.35
N SER A 125 -17.75 18.30 28.83
CA SER A 125 -17.89 18.60 27.42
C SER A 125 -16.65 19.34 26.86
N ASP A 126 -16.07 20.25 27.61
CA ASP A 126 -14.86 20.98 27.21
C ASP A 126 -13.64 20.05 27.08
N GLU A 127 -13.48 19.11 28.00
CA GLU A 127 -12.41 18.11 27.92
C GLU A 127 -12.62 17.15 26.73
N GLN A 128 -13.86 16.68 26.51
CA GLN A 128 -14.17 15.85 25.33
C GLN A 128 -13.81 16.58 24.02
N ASN A 129 -14.21 17.85 23.89
CA ASN A 129 -13.92 18.67 22.73
C ASN A 129 -12.43 18.91 22.54
N HIS A 130 -11.69 19.17 23.63
CA HIS A 130 -10.24 19.32 23.57
C HIS A 130 -9.55 18.03 23.07
N VAL A 131 -9.92 16.86 23.61
CA VAL A 131 -9.38 15.56 23.16
C VAL A 131 -9.64 15.32 21.67
N VAL A 132 -10.88 15.59 21.22
CA VAL A 132 -11.27 15.47 19.81
C VAL A 132 -10.44 16.39 18.94
N GLU A 133 -10.28 17.66 19.31
CA GLU A 133 -9.51 18.64 18.54
C GLU A 133 -8.03 18.19 18.37
N VAL A 134 -7.40 17.70 19.44
CA VAL A 134 -6.02 17.21 19.41
C VAL A 134 -5.89 15.99 18.50
N LEU A 135 -6.76 14.98 18.67
CA LEU A 135 -6.70 13.75 17.89
C LEU A 135 -7.06 13.97 16.42
N ASP A 136 -8.00 14.88 16.13
CA ASP A 136 -8.34 15.26 14.76
C ASP A 136 -7.16 15.90 14.05
N LYS A 137 -6.48 16.87 14.69
CA LYS A 137 -5.29 17.51 14.11
C LYS A 137 -4.19 16.49 13.78
N VAL A 138 -3.93 15.55 14.69
CA VAL A 138 -2.92 14.51 14.43
C VAL A 138 -3.36 13.57 13.31
N THR A 139 -4.65 13.20 13.27
CA THR A 139 -5.21 12.33 12.22
C THR A 139 -5.17 13.01 10.86
N GLU A 140 -5.50 14.30 10.80
CA GLU A 140 -5.39 15.10 9.58
C GLU A 140 -3.95 15.19 9.08
N LEU A 141 -2.98 15.45 9.97
CA LEU A 141 -1.56 15.48 9.61
C LEU A 141 -1.09 14.13 9.06
N ILE A 142 -1.51 13.01 9.64
CA ILE A 142 -1.22 11.66 9.13
C ILE A 142 -1.79 11.50 7.72
N SER A 143 -3.04 11.89 7.49
CA SER A 143 -3.68 11.85 6.18
C SER A 143 -2.94 12.70 5.15
N LEU A 144 -2.59 13.94 5.49
CA LEU A 144 -1.83 14.84 4.62
C LEU A 144 -0.45 14.28 4.26
N ARG A 145 0.27 13.65 5.21
CA ARG A 145 1.57 13.00 4.91
C ARG A 145 1.41 11.82 3.95
N LYS A 146 0.37 10.99 4.11
CA LYS A 146 0.07 9.89 3.17
C LYS A 146 -0.24 10.43 1.77
N GLN A 147 -1.03 11.49 1.67
CA GLN A 147 -1.31 12.15 0.40
C GLN A 147 -0.06 12.77 -0.24
N GLN A 148 0.84 13.37 0.55
CA GLN A 148 2.11 13.89 0.04
C GLN A 148 2.98 12.79 -0.56
N LEU A 149 3.10 11.63 0.11
CA LEU A 149 3.84 10.48 -0.43
C LEU A 149 3.26 10.01 -1.75
N PHE A 150 1.93 9.87 -1.82
CA PHE A 150 1.24 9.49 -3.05
C PHE A 150 1.49 10.49 -4.19
N LYS A 151 1.35 11.80 -3.92
CA LYS A 151 1.61 12.85 -4.92
C LYS A 151 3.05 12.87 -5.42
N LEU A 152 4.02 12.54 -4.56
CA LEU A 152 5.42 12.43 -4.97
C LEU A 152 5.66 11.23 -5.88
N ASP A 153 4.97 10.10 -5.68
CA ASP A 153 5.01 8.97 -6.60
C ASP A 153 4.42 9.33 -7.98
N GLU A 154 3.26 10.00 -7.99
CA GLU A 154 2.65 10.50 -9.23
C GLU A 154 3.53 11.55 -9.94
N LEU A 155 4.21 12.40 -9.20
CA LEU A 155 5.14 13.40 -9.75
C LEU A 155 6.32 12.73 -10.49
N VAL A 156 6.90 11.67 -9.91
CA VAL A 156 7.97 10.91 -10.58
C VAL A 156 7.48 10.30 -11.88
N LYS A 157 6.28 9.69 -11.86
CA LYS A 157 5.66 9.10 -13.05
C LYS A 157 5.37 10.16 -14.15
N ALA A 158 4.77 11.28 -13.75
CA ALA A 158 4.49 12.37 -14.67
C ALA A 158 5.77 12.96 -15.28
N ARG A 159 6.83 13.12 -14.48
CA ARG A 159 8.12 13.60 -14.97
C ARG A 159 8.77 12.63 -15.93
N PHE A 160 8.63 11.32 -15.71
CA PHE A 160 9.11 10.31 -16.68
C PHE A 160 8.40 10.48 -18.01
N VAL A 161 7.08 10.55 -18.02
CA VAL A 161 6.27 10.72 -19.25
C VAL A 161 6.62 12.04 -19.97
N GLU A 162 6.78 13.14 -19.22
CA GLU A 162 7.18 14.44 -19.77
C GLU A 162 8.55 14.38 -20.48
N MET A 163 9.51 13.68 -19.87
CA MET A 163 10.89 13.62 -20.40
C MET A 163 11.09 12.58 -21.50
N PHE A 164 10.34 11.48 -21.46
CA PHE A 164 10.62 10.31 -22.31
C PHE A 164 9.43 9.81 -23.12
N GLY A 165 8.20 10.20 -22.78
CA GLY A 165 6.98 9.61 -23.33
C GLY A 165 6.72 8.20 -22.80
N ASP A 166 5.82 7.47 -23.46
CA ASP A 166 5.61 6.05 -23.18
C ASP A 166 6.76 5.22 -23.79
N PRO A 167 7.40 4.31 -23.00
CA PRO A 167 8.60 3.59 -23.46
C PRO A 167 8.35 2.58 -24.58
N VAL A 168 7.11 2.27 -24.90
CA VAL A 168 6.73 1.34 -26.00
C VAL A 168 6.18 2.08 -27.22
N TYR A 169 5.28 3.06 -26.99
CA TYR A 169 4.70 3.84 -28.09
C TYR A 169 5.69 4.85 -28.69
N ASN A 170 6.67 5.31 -27.88
CA ASN A 170 7.80 6.13 -28.32
C ASN A 170 7.38 7.38 -29.13
N GLU A 171 6.42 8.13 -28.62
CA GLU A 171 5.90 9.35 -29.27
C GLU A 171 6.98 10.42 -29.50
N MET A 172 8.06 10.35 -28.73
CA MET A 172 9.21 11.26 -28.86
C MET A 172 10.27 10.80 -29.89
N HIS A 173 10.04 9.65 -30.54
CA HIS A 173 10.92 9.10 -31.57
C HIS A 173 12.37 8.86 -31.11
N TRP A 174 12.57 8.43 -29.85
CA TRP A 174 13.87 8.01 -29.36
C TRP A 174 14.38 6.78 -30.13
N GLU A 175 15.70 6.63 -30.22
CA GLU A 175 16.30 5.36 -30.66
C GLU A 175 15.78 4.22 -29.77
N THR A 176 15.52 3.05 -30.32
CA THR A 176 15.15 1.85 -29.58
C THR A 176 16.30 0.85 -29.57
N LYS A 177 16.51 0.19 -28.44
CA LYS A 177 17.53 -0.85 -28.29
C LYS A 177 16.95 -2.04 -27.54
N ARG A 178 17.47 -3.24 -27.83
CA ARG A 178 17.10 -4.43 -27.07
C ARG A 178 17.72 -4.37 -25.66
N LEU A 179 17.07 -4.98 -24.69
CA LEU A 179 17.61 -5.03 -23.33
C LEU A 179 19.02 -5.62 -23.26
N ILE A 180 19.30 -6.64 -24.12
CA ILE A 180 20.63 -7.23 -24.19
C ILE A 180 21.71 -6.25 -24.68
N ASP A 181 21.36 -5.26 -25.47
CA ASP A 181 22.30 -4.29 -26.05
C ASP A 181 22.63 -3.13 -25.09
N ILE A 182 21.75 -2.88 -24.10
CA ILE A 182 21.89 -1.82 -23.10
C ILE A 182 22.29 -2.34 -21.71
N CYS A 183 22.32 -3.66 -21.52
CA CYS A 183 22.80 -4.29 -20.29
C CYS A 183 24.15 -4.96 -20.52
N ARG A 184 25.05 -4.81 -19.56
CA ARG A 184 26.33 -5.56 -19.55
C ARG A 184 26.08 -7.06 -19.35
N THR A 185 25.07 -7.38 -18.55
CA THR A 185 24.74 -8.77 -18.22
C THR A 185 23.24 -8.89 -17.91
N ILE A 186 22.62 -9.96 -18.41
CA ILE A 186 21.26 -10.36 -18.05
C ILE A 186 21.31 -11.84 -17.70
N VAL A 187 21.04 -12.17 -16.45
CA VAL A 187 21.08 -13.54 -15.93
C VAL A 187 19.77 -13.95 -15.27
N ASP A 188 19.46 -15.22 -15.43
CA ASP A 188 18.33 -15.84 -14.75
C ASP A 188 18.71 -16.26 -13.32
N CYS A 189 17.74 -16.21 -12.41
CA CYS A 189 17.91 -16.70 -11.04
C CYS A 189 18.13 -18.22 -10.99
N PRO A 190 18.66 -18.75 -9.89
CA PRO A 190 18.59 -20.17 -9.61
C PRO A 190 17.14 -20.62 -9.40
N HIS A 191 16.75 -21.76 -10.00
CA HIS A 191 15.39 -22.28 -9.93
C HIS A 191 15.07 -23.02 -8.62
N SER A 192 16.10 -23.35 -7.82
CA SER A 192 15.90 -23.97 -6.51
C SER A 192 15.27 -23.01 -5.50
N THR A 193 14.40 -23.52 -4.64
CA THR A 193 13.85 -22.72 -3.52
C THR A 193 14.94 -22.52 -2.47
N PRO A 194 15.23 -21.26 -2.05
CA PRO A 194 16.15 -20.99 -0.97
C PRO A 194 15.63 -21.47 0.39
N HIS A 195 16.55 -21.85 1.29
CA HIS A 195 16.26 -22.09 2.69
C HIS A 195 16.43 -20.77 3.47
N TYR A 196 15.30 -20.13 3.75
CA TYR A 196 15.29 -18.84 4.45
C TYR A 196 15.45 -19.00 5.96
N THR A 197 16.07 -18.02 6.59
CA THR A 197 16.20 -17.93 8.04
C THR A 197 15.87 -16.53 8.54
N THR A 198 15.29 -16.46 9.74
CA THR A 198 15.02 -15.19 10.44
C THR A 198 16.27 -14.63 11.13
N LYS A 199 17.34 -15.44 11.28
CA LYS A 199 18.61 -14.97 11.85
C LYS A 199 19.31 -14.08 10.83
N ASP A 200 19.85 -12.95 11.27
CA ASP A 200 20.71 -12.12 10.42
C ASP A 200 22.06 -12.83 10.20
N THR A 201 22.25 -13.31 9.00
CA THR A 201 23.49 -13.98 8.56
C THR A 201 24.42 -13.03 7.81
N GLY A 202 23.99 -11.80 7.54
CA GLY A 202 24.67 -10.85 6.64
C GLY A 202 24.49 -11.17 5.14
N TYR A 203 23.79 -12.26 4.78
CA TYR A 203 23.51 -12.68 3.40
C TYR A 203 22.00 -12.66 3.14
N LYS A 204 21.55 -11.72 2.32
CA LYS A 204 20.13 -11.47 2.03
C LYS A 204 19.68 -12.16 0.74
N CYS A 205 18.43 -12.62 0.68
CA CYS A 205 17.88 -13.22 -0.52
C CYS A 205 16.55 -12.57 -0.88
N ILE A 206 16.51 -11.89 -2.03
CA ILE A 206 15.33 -11.13 -2.47
C ILE A 206 14.34 -12.08 -3.16
N ARG A 207 13.17 -12.25 -2.56
CA ARG A 207 12.01 -12.94 -3.16
C ARG A 207 11.19 -11.97 -3.97
N THR A 208 10.41 -12.47 -4.95
CA THR A 208 9.48 -11.64 -5.73
C THR A 208 8.46 -10.90 -4.85
N SER A 209 8.06 -11.48 -3.70
CA SER A 209 7.15 -10.82 -2.73
C SER A 209 7.71 -9.53 -2.12
N ALA A 210 9.04 -9.39 -2.06
CA ALA A 210 9.72 -8.19 -1.59
C ALA A 210 9.95 -7.15 -2.70
N VAL A 211 9.67 -7.49 -3.98
CA VAL A 211 9.82 -6.59 -5.13
C VAL A 211 8.50 -5.88 -5.41
N LYS A 212 8.55 -4.55 -5.49
CA LYS A 212 7.45 -3.69 -5.91
C LYS A 212 7.92 -2.80 -7.05
N LYS A 213 6.99 -2.17 -7.80
CA LYS A 213 7.34 -1.22 -8.87
C LYS A 213 8.34 -0.19 -8.33
N ASN A 214 9.55 -0.19 -8.89
CA ASN A 214 10.69 0.69 -8.56
C ASN A 214 11.21 0.63 -7.11
N LYS A 215 10.83 -0.38 -6.31
CA LYS A 215 11.19 -0.44 -4.90
C LYS A 215 11.41 -1.87 -4.42
N ILE A 216 12.43 -2.08 -3.58
CA ILE A 216 12.62 -3.30 -2.80
C ILE A 216 12.17 -3.03 -1.37
N LEU A 217 11.30 -3.88 -0.84
CA LEU A 217 10.85 -3.84 0.56
C LEU A 217 11.87 -4.59 1.41
N TRP A 218 12.92 -3.90 1.83
CA TRP A 218 14.05 -4.50 2.54
C TRP A 218 13.66 -5.13 3.88
N GLU A 219 12.61 -4.64 4.51
CA GLU A 219 12.03 -5.22 5.72
C GLU A 219 11.41 -6.61 5.51
N LYS A 220 11.12 -6.96 4.25
CA LYS A 220 10.59 -8.29 3.84
C LYS A 220 11.64 -9.20 3.23
N VAL A 221 12.90 -8.73 3.14
CA VAL A 221 13.99 -9.52 2.59
C VAL A 221 14.55 -10.40 3.69
N GLU A 222 14.47 -11.71 3.49
CA GLU A 222 14.96 -12.73 4.42
C GLU A 222 16.43 -13.02 4.20
N CYS A 223 17.05 -13.67 5.18
CA CYS A 223 18.45 -14.11 5.10
C CYS A 223 18.54 -15.59 4.69
N ILE A 224 19.70 -15.95 4.15
CA ILE A 224 20.10 -17.32 3.80
C ILE A 224 21.47 -17.64 4.40
N SER A 225 21.90 -18.89 4.37
CA SER A 225 23.25 -19.27 4.79
C SER A 225 24.31 -18.72 3.83
N LYS A 226 25.56 -18.57 4.32
CA LYS A 226 26.69 -18.18 3.47
C LYS A 226 26.91 -19.17 2.31
N GLN A 227 26.83 -20.49 2.59
CA GLN A 227 26.96 -21.51 1.59
C GLN A 227 25.94 -21.39 0.47
N GLU A 228 24.67 -21.17 0.83
CA GLU A 228 23.59 -21.00 -0.15
C GLU A 228 23.74 -19.70 -0.94
N TYR A 229 24.19 -18.63 -0.29
CA TYR A 229 24.53 -17.37 -0.96
C TYR A 229 25.62 -17.59 -2.04
N GLU A 230 26.73 -18.25 -1.70
CA GLU A 230 27.82 -18.53 -2.64
C GLU A 230 27.35 -19.36 -3.85
N GLU A 231 26.46 -20.32 -3.64
CA GLU A 231 25.84 -21.08 -4.74
C GLU A 231 25.01 -20.19 -5.66
N ARG A 232 24.20 -19.29 -5.09
CA ARG A 232 23.27 -18.47 -5.84
C ARG A 232 23.90 -17.36 -6.65
N ILE A 233 25.07 -16.88 -6.25
CA ILE A 233 25.83 -15.82 -6.95
C ILE A 233 26.80 -16.33 -8.00
N LYS A 234 26.92 -17.64 -8.23
CA LYS A 234 27.88 -18.22 -9.19
C LYS A 234 27.78 -17.64 -10.60
N ARG A 235 26.56 -17.32 -11.08
CA ARG A 235 26.40 -16.74 -12.42
C ARG A 235 26.74 -15.26 -12.46
N LYS A 236 26.28 -14.51 -11.47
CA LYS A 236 26.54 -13.09 -11.28
C LYS A 236 26.19 -12.74 -9.83
N ARG A 237 27.12 -12.10 -9.14
CA ARG A 237 26.83 -11.45 -7.85
C ARG A 237 25.98 -10.20 -8.11
N PRO A 238 24.77 -10.08 -7.52
CA PRO A 238 24.00 -8.86 -7.60
C PRO A 238 24.70 -7.72 -6.88
N GLU A 239 24.67 -6.53 -7.49
CA GLU A 239 25.34 -5.33 -7.00
C GLU A 239 24.37 -4.16 -6.93
N LYS A 240 24.69 -3.15 -6.15
CA LYS A 240 23.98 -1.88 -6.17
C LYS A 240 23.97 -1.31 -7.59
N GLY A 241 22.79 -0.91 -8.07
CA GLY A 241 22.56 -0.46 -9.44
C GLY A 241 22.10 -1.55 -10.40
N ASP A 242 22.16 -2.83 -10.04
CA ASP A 242 21.48 -3.86 -10.82
C ASP A 242 19.96 -3.74 -10.66
N VAL A 243 19.22 -4.19 -11.67
CA VAL A 243 17.75 -4.20 -11.69
C VAL A 243 17.25 -5.63 -11.57
N ILE A 244 16.37 -5.87 -10.61
CA ILE A 244 15.65 -7.14 -10.49
C ILE A 244 14.37 -7.03 -11.30
N TYR A 245 14.06 -8.06 -12.09
CA TYR A 245 12.83 -8.17 -12.86
C TYR A 245 12.11 -9.49 -12.55
N THR A 246 10.86 -9.41 -12.14
CA THR A 246 10.03 -10.58 -11.84
C THR A 246 9.45 -11.16 -13.12
N ARG A 247 9.73 -12.43 -13.42
CA ARG A 247 9.36 -13.07 -14.70
C ARG A 247 8.38 -14.24 -14.59
N GLU A 248 8.00 -14.63 -13.38
CA GLU A 248 7.11 -15.78 -13.14
C GLU A 248 6.18 -15.54 -11.93
N GLY A 249 5.00 -16.12 -11.97
CA GLY A 249 4.05 -16.21 -10.88
C GLY A 249 3.12 -15.01 -10.72
N ALA A 250 2.49 -14.89 -9.57
CA ALA A 250 1.46 -13.87 -9.31
C ALA A 250 2.00 -12.42 -9.33
N ILE A 251 3.32 -12.22 -9.12
CA ILE A 251 3.99 -10.91 -9.22
C ILE A 251 4.89 -10.96 -10.44
N LEU A 252 4.31 -10.61 -11.59
CA LEU A 252 4.96 -10.70 -12.89
C LEU A 252 5.22 -9.30 -13.47
N GLY A 253 6.36 -9.12 -14.15
CA GLY A 253 6.66 -7.91 -14.91
C GLY A 253 7.00 -6.69 -14.07
N ILE A 254 7.51 -6.88 -12.85
CA ILE A 254 7.89 -5.79 -11.97
C ILE A 254 9.41 -5.65 -11.92
N ALA A 255 9.89 -4.42 -12.09
CA ALA A 255 11.30 -4.05 -12.00
C ALA A 255 11.58 -3.22 -10.75
N ALA A 256 12.74 -3.47 -10.11
CA ALA A 256 13.25 -2.64 -9.02
C ALA A 256 14.78 -2.59 -9.02
N VAL A 257 15.33 -1.43 -8.71
CA VAL A 257 16.79 -1.24 -8.57
C VAL A 257 17.24 -1.75 -7.20
N ILE A 258 18.38 -2.46 -7.16
CA ILE A 258 19.09 -2.74 -5.92
C ILE A 258 19.75 -1.44 -5.47
N ASP A 259 19.18 -0.79 -4.47
CA ASP A 259 19.58 0.55 -4.00
C ASP A 259 20.54 0.50 -2.80
N ARG A 260 20.83 -0.68 -2.24
CA ARG A 260 21.69 -0.89 -1.08
C ARG A 260 22.88 -1.80 -1.39
N ASP A 261 23.99 -1.50 -0.74
CA ASP A 261 25.19 -2.31 -0.84
C ASP A 261 25.18 -3.42 0.22
N TYR A 262 24.40 -4.46 -0.05
CA TYR A 262 24.30 -5.66 0.77
C TYR A 262 24.85 -6.89 0.04
N ASN A 263 25.21 -7.93 0.78
CA ASN A 263 25.42 -9.25 0.17
C ASN A 263 24.07 -9.84 -0.22
N VAL A 264 23.70 -9.68 -1.49
CA VAL A 264 22.37 -10.03 -2.00
C VAL A 264 22.46 -11.21 -2.95
N ALA A 265 21.53 -12.13 -2.82
CA ALA A 265 21.23 -13.17 -3.81
C ALA A 265 19.78 -13.03 -4.29
N LEU A 266 19.48 -13.60 -5.46
CA LEU A 266 18.11 -13.68 -5.97
C LEU A 266 17.42 -14.95 -5.49
N GLY A 267 16.17 -14.82 -5.10
CA GLY A 267 15.24 -15.93 -4.95
C GLY A 267 14.85 -16.52 -6.31
N GLN A 268 13.79 -17.31 -6.32
CA GLN A 268 13.21 -17.85 -7.55
C GLN A 268 12.42 -16.80 -8.34
N ARG A 269 12.14 -17.08 -9.63
CA ARG A 269 11.17 -16.38 -10.47
C ARG A 269 11.54 -14.93 -10.82
N SER A 270 12.81 -14.58 -10.72
CA SER A 270 13.33 -13.26 -11.05
C SER A 270 14.54 -13.35 -11.96
N MET A 271 14.86 -12.26 -12.61
CA MET A 271 16.09 -12.07 -13.38
C MET A 271 16.86 -10.88 -12.82
N LEU A 272 18.16 -10.89 -13.07
CA LEU A 272 19.05 -9.76 -12.81
C LEU A 272 19.46 -9.14 -14.13
N LEU A 273 19.24 -7.85 -14.26
CA LEU A 273 19.73 -7.02 -15.35
C LEU A 273 20.78 -6.07 -14.78
N SER A 274 21.98 -6.09 -15.35
CA SER A 274 23.06 -5.16 -14.98
C SER A 274 23.20 -4.13 -16.10
N PRO A 275 22.56 -2.94 -15.99
CA PRO A 275 22.63 -1.95 -17.05
C PRO A 275 24.06 -1.47 -17.31
N ASP A 276 24.35 -1.15 -18.56
CA ASP A 276 25.54 -0.38 -18.92
C ASP A 276 25.21 1.11 -18.67
N ILE A 277 25.78 1.68 -17.62
CA ILE A 277 25.49 3.05 -17.17
C ILE A 277 25.74 4.13 -18.22
N TYR A 278 26.57 3.83 -19.22
CA TYR A 278 26.83 4.73 -20.37
C TYR A 278 25.72 4.70 -21.42
N LYS A 279 24.86 3.66 -21.39
CA LYS A 279 23.75 3.46 -22.32
C LYS A 279 22.39 3.61 -21.63
N CYS A 280 22.28 3.09 -20.41
CA CYS A 280 21.01 3.05 -19.68
C CYS A 280 21.23 3.15 -18.18
N THR A 281 20.64 4.16 -17.53
CA THR A 281 20.70 4.27 -16.07
C THR A 281 19.75 3.26 -15.42
N PRO A 282 20.11 2.69 -14.24
CA PRO A 282 19.23 1.75 -13.51
C PRO A 282 17.85 2.34 -13.21
N CYS A 283 17.81 3.60 -12.84
CA CYS A 283 16.58 4.32 -12.51
C CYS A 283 15.65 4.40 -13.73
N PHE A 284 16.16 4.84 -14.87
CA PHE A 284 15.42 4.89 -16.13
C PHE A 284 14.91 3.50 -16.52
N LEU A 285 15.79 2.49 -16.53
CA LEU A 285 15.42 1.11 -16.91
C LEU A 285 14.28 0.58 -16.03
N SER A 286 14.42 0.70 -14.71
CA SER A 286 13.40 0.23 -13.78
C SER A 286 12.06 0.92 -14.01
N MET A 287 12.06 2.25 -14.19
CA MET A 287 10.84 3.01 -14.46
C MET A 287 10.18 2.58 -15.77
N ALA A 288 10.93 2.51 -16.86
CA ALA A 288 10.41 2.14 -18.17
C ALA A 288 9.83 0.71 -18.20
N MET A 289 10.51 -0.26 -17.54
CA MET A 289 10.03 -1.63 -17.47
C MET A 289 8.77 -1.80 -16.59
N ASN A 290 8.44 -0.83 -15.74
CA ASN A 290 7.23 -0.83 -14.90
C ASN A 290 6.00 -0.17 -15.56
N PHE A 291 6.13 0.32 -16.79
CA PHE A 291 4.97 0.81 -17.55
C PHE A 291 4.06 -0.35 -17.98
N ASP A 292 2.77 -0.11 -17.94
CA ASP A 292 1.79 -1.14 -18.29
C ASP A 292 1.87 -1.51 -19.80
N SER A 293 2.22 -0.55 -20.65
CA SER A 293 2.53 -0.78 -22.08
C SER A 293 3.72 -1.73 -22.26
N PHE A 294 4.78 -1.60 -21.47
CA PHE A 294 5.94 -2.48 -21.50
C PHE A 294 5.58 -3.89 -21.03
N LEU A 295 4.83 -4.02 -19.95
CA LEU A 295 4.33 -5.31 -19.48
C LEU A 295 3.44 -5.97 -20.53
N GLY A 296 2.52 -5.21 -21.15
CA GLY A 296 1.69 -5.68 -22.25
C GLY A 296 2.51 -6.22 -23.43
N LYS A 297 3.57 -5.51 -23.82
CA LYS A 297 4.52 -5.96 -24.85
C LYS A 297 5.26 -7.24 -24.42
N ALA A 298 5.72 -7.30 -23.19
CA ALA A 298 6.42 -8.47 -22.64
C ALA A 298 5.53 -9.72 -22.55
N LEU A 299 4.23 -9.53 -22.33
CA LEU A 299 3.22 -10.61 -22.22
C LEU A 299 2.61 -10.97 -23.57
N GLY A 300 2.75 -10.17 -24.63
CA GLY A 300 2.14 -10.39 -25.95
C GLY A 300 2.55 -11.71 -26.63
N GLY A 301 3.59 -12.40 -26.13
CA GLY A 301 4.00 -13.74 -26.55
C GLY A 301 3.55 -14.88 -25.62
N VAL A 302 2.83 -14.59 -24.52
CA VAL A 302 2.45 -15.60 -23.52
C VAL A 302 1.05 -16.11 -23.79
N SER A 303 0.95 -17.31 -24.35
CA SER A 303 -0.32 -18.02 -24.55
C SER A 303 -0.58 -19.00 -23.38
N GLY A 304 -1.71 -18.80 -22.69
CA GLY A 304 -2.57 -19.86 -22.13
C GLY A 304 -1.97 -20.89 -21.15
N SER A 305 -1.07 -20.57 -20.22
CA SER A 305 -0.67 -21.49 -19.19
C SER A 305 -1.21 -21.10 -17.80
N ALA A 306 -1.47 -22.09 -16.95
CA ALA A 306 -1.96 -21.89 -15.58
C ALA A 306 -1.03 -21.07 -14.67
N SER A 307 0.21 -20.80 -15.09
CA SER A 307 1.15 -19.91 -14.42
C SER A 307 1.88 -19.07 -15.48
N PRO A 308 1.53 -17.79 -15.65
CA PRO A 308 2.17 -16.94 -16.64
C PRO A 308 3.66 -16.77 -16.34
N HIS A 309 4.49 -16.90 -17.37
CA HIS A 309 5.94 -16.67 -17.28
C HIS A 309 6.43 -16.03 -18.56
N ILE A 310 7.48 -15.23 -18.48
CA ILE A 310 8.16 -14.62 -19.63
C ILE A 310 9.48 -15.35 -19.81
N ASN A 311 9.77 -15.84 -21.04
CA ASN A 311 11.02 -16.52 -21.32
C ASN A 311 12.21 -15.57 -21.24
N VAL A 312 13.35 -16.09 -20.79
CA VAL A 312 14.61 -15.32 -20.71
C VAL A 312 15.04 -14.73 -22.05
N GLY A 313 14.86 -15.50 -23.13
CA GLY A 313 15.18 -15.07 -24.49
C GLY A 313 14.31 -13.89 -24.92
N ASP A 314 13.01 -13.97 -24.64
CA ASP A 314 12.06 -12.91 -24.98
C ASP A 314 12.39 -11.63 -24.23
N ILE A 315 12.69 -11.72 -22.92
CA ILE A 315 13.09 -10.55 -22.13
C ILE A 315 14.36 -9.90 -22.70
N LYS A 316 15.37 -10.68 -23.06
CA LYS A 316 16.60 -10.15 -23.66
C LYS A 316 16.36 -9.43 -24.98
N ALA A 317 15.38 -9.89 -25.77
CA ALA A 317 15.02 -9.35 -27.07
C ALA A 317 14.04 -8.15 -26.99
N LEU A 318 13.41 -7.90 -25.81
CA LEU A 318 12.52 -6.76 -25.67
C LEU A 318 13.22 -5.45 -26.00
N GLU A 319 12.61 -4.68 -26.86
CA GLU A 319 13.05 -3.34 -27.23
C GLU A 319 12.47 -2.29 -26.32
N ILE A 320 13.31 -1.34 -25.93
CA ILE A 320 12.97 -0.20 -25.10
C ILE A 320 13.57 1.07 -25.72
N ILE A 321 12.96 2.21 -25.51
CA ILE A 321 13.57 3.50 -25.87
C ILE A 321 14.92 3.68 -25.18
N ALA A 322 15.86 4.29 -25.88
CA ALA A 322 17.23 4.55 -25.41
C ALA A 322 17.59 6.03 -25.58
N PRO A 323 16.96 6.94 -24.82
CA PRO A 323 17.29 8.36 -24.88
C PRO A 323 18.72 8.63 -24.44
N PRO A 324 19.32 9.77 -24.78
CA PRO A 324 20.69 10.12 -24.37
C PRO A 324 20.92 9.99 -22.87
N SER A 325 22.07 9.48 -22.47
CA SER A 325 22.42 9.23 -21.06
C SER A 325 22.34 10.51 -20.19
N GLU A 326 22.61 11.67 -20.79
CA GLU A 326 22.50 12.96 -20.08
C GLU A 326 21.07 13.21 -19.57
N ILE A 327 20.05 12.99 -20.42
CA ILE A 327 18.64 13.17 -20.05
C ILE A 327 18.22 12.12 -19.00
N GLN A 328 18.70 10.87 -19.15
CA GLN A 328 18.47 9.82 -18.15
C GLN A 328 19.11 10.17 -16.79
N ASN A 329 20.29 10.78 -16.76
CA ASN A 329 20.95 11.24 -15.55
C ASN A 329 20.21 12.40 -14.89
N GLN A 330 19.68 13.34 -15.68
CA GLN A 330 18.82 14.42 -15.16
C GLN A 330 17.59 13.83 -14.45
N PHE A 331 16.94 12.85 -15.07
CA PHE A 331 15.81 12.13 -14.46
C PHE A 331 16.23 11.42 -13.17
N SER A 332 17.34 10.69 -13.18
CA SER A 332 17.85 9.97 -12.00
C SER A 332 18.12 10.94 -10.84
N THR A 333 18.73 12.10 -11.13
CA THR A 333 18.96 13.15 -10.13
C THR A 333 17.64 13.72 -9.56
N PHE A 334 16.64 13.88 -10.42
CA PHE A 334 15.31 14.30 -9.97
C PHE A 334 14.68 13.26 -9.04
N VAL A 335 14.68 11.98 -9.41
CA VAL A 335 14.16 10.88 -8.57
C VAL A 335 14.87 10.82 -7.22
N GLU A 336 16.19 10.92 -7.18
CA GLU A 336 16.96 10.96 -5.93
C GLU A 336 16.56 12.11 -5.00
N ARG A 337 16.23 13.29 -5.55
CA ARG A 337 15.71 14.41 -4.75
C ARG A 337 14.35 14.11 -4.18
N VAL A 338 13.46 13.55 -4.99
CA VAL A 338 12.11 13.16 -4.55
C VAL A 338 12.20 12.06 -3.48
N ASP A 339 13.04 11.06 -3.65
CA ASP A 339 13.22 9.98 -2.68
C ASP A 339 13.73 10.49 -1.32
N ARG A 340 14.63 11.46 -1.30
CA ARG A 340 15.05 12.13 -0.04
C ARG A 340 13.88 12.85 0.65
N GLN A 341 13.03 13.54 -0.11
CA GLN A 341 11.81 14.16 0.44
C GLN A 341 10.84 13.10 0.99
N LYS A 342 10.62 12.01 0.25
CA LYS A 342 9.79 10.89 0.69
C LYS A 342 10.29 10.27 2.00
N GLN A 343 11.60 10.08 2.16
CA GLN A 343 12.19 9.59 3.40
C GLN A 343 11.89 10.51 4.59
N THR A 344 12.04 11.84 4.41
CA THR A 344 11.71 12.82 5.46
C THR A 344 10.22 12.79 5.84
N ILE A 345 9.34 12.69 4.84
CA ILE A 345 7.89 12.62 5.06
C ILE A 345 7.52 11.31 5.75
N GLN A 346 8.12 10.18 5.35
CA GLN A 346 7.91 8.88 5.95
C GLN A 346 8.30 8.87 7.43
N GLN A 347 9.46 9.42 7.79
CA GLN A 347 9.88 9.58 9.19
C GLN A 347 8.91 10.46 10.00
N SER A 348 8.40 11.54 9.38
CA SER A 348 7.39 12.39 10.00
C SER A 348 6.08 11.62 10.22
N LEU A 349 5.65 10.83 9.25
CA LEU A 349 4.46 9.98 9.33
C LEU A 349 4.57 8.97 10.49
N GLU A 350 5.68 8.25 10.58
CA GLU A 350 5.94 7.30 11.66
C GLU A 350 5.88 7.94 13.06
N LYS A 351 6.46 9.15 13.20
CA LYS A 351 6.39 9.91 14.45
C LYS A 351 4.96 10.33 14.80
N LEU A 352 4.18 10.76 13.80
CA LEU A 352 2.77 11.15 14.01
C LEU A 352 1.91 9.94 14.38
N GLU A 353 2.11 8.78 13.75
CA GLU A 353 1.40 7.55 14.09
C GLU A 353 1.73 7.07 15.52
N LEU A 354 3.01 7.17 15.93
CA LEU A 354 3.43 6.87 17.30
C LEU A 354 2.82 7.87 18.30
N MET A 355 2.82 9.17 17.97
CA MET A 355 2.22 10.21 18.80
C MET A 355 0.71 10.00 18.95
N LYS A 356 0.00 9.68 17.86
CA LYS A 356 -1.44 9.34 17.94
C LYS A 356 -1.68 8.18 18.90
N LYS A 357 -0.88 7.12 18.79
CA LYS A 357 -0.99 5.95 19.68
C LYS A 357 -0.77 6.32 21.15
N ALA A 358 0.23 7.15 21.44
CA ALA A 358 0.51 7.61 22.79
C ALA A 358 -0.63 8.46 23.37
N LEU A 359 -1.16 9.41 22.61
CA LEU A 359 -2.31 10.24 22.99
C LEU A 359 -3.57 9.39 23.22
N MET A 360 -3.84 8.42 22.34
CA MET A 360 -4.96 7.48 22.53
C MET A 360 -4.83 6.69 23.84
N GLN A 361 -3.60 6.26 24.18
CA GLN A 361 -3.33 5.57 25.43
C GLN A 361 -3.45 6.50 26.65
N GLU A 362 -3.02 7.75 26.54
CA GLU A 362 -3.11 8.75 27.62
C GLU A 362 -4.57 9.10 27.94
N TYR A 363 -5.40 9.32 26.92
CA TYR A 363 -6.78 9.74 27.12
C TYR A 363 -7.72 8.61 27.49
N PHE A 364 -7.52 7.41 26.95
CA PHE A 364 -8.47 6.31 27.02
C PHE A 364 -7.93 5.02 27.66
N GLY A 365 -6.61 4.91 27.84
CA GLY A 365 -5.94 3.74 28.43
C GLY A 365 -6.09 3.56 29.93
#